data_6e6ebe3500fcaeb4f25cfd4e9b0eb097
#
_entry.id   6e6ebe3500fcaeb4f25cfd4e9b0eb097
#
_cell.length_a   1.000
_cell.length_b   1.000
_cell.length_c   1.000
_cell.angle_alpha   90.00
_cell.angle_beta   90.00
_cell.angle_gamma   90.00
#
_symmetry.space_group_name_H-M   'P 1'
#
loop_
_entity.id
_entity.type
_entity.pdbx_description
1 polymer ?
#
loop_
_entity_poly.entity_id
_entity_poly.type
_entity_poly.pdbx_seq_one_letter_code
_entity_poly.pdbx_strand_id
1 'polypeptide(L)'
;MEHLDSGHDNCWAVRKPRLLASLRSAGFDVAGLQEVNSRMQRDLTEELGNEYSFWFFSPYSQNGEGDKAHGIMFKKSLFDMLERSFFWISDTPDVCSLADVGPNGNYRRGGCCAVLRHKASGERLFLMCTHACFNKAPNARYALLYRRMEERFNTKRLPSFLVGDMNTTPDTPASVSFREYWRDAFDLALSHEGPSGTYNAYKYPSGRDRIDFIYCRGEGVAVESYRCAPTLYSGRFASDHFPVSAVVRIG
;
A
#
# COMPACT_ATOMS: atom_id res chain seq x y z
N MET A 1 2.87 13.40 -3.62
CA MET A 1 3.07 14.66 -4.36
C MET A 1 3.90 15.62 -3.52
N GLU A 2 5.22 15.52 -3.65
CA GLU A 2 6.19 16.34 -2.93
C GLU A 2 6.31 17.78 -3.47
N HIS A 3 5.89 18.02 -4.70
CA HIS A 3 6.06 19.32 -5.35
C HIS A 3 5.00 20.35 -4.95
N LEU A 4 4.15 20.04 -4.00
CA LEU A 4 3.14 20.95 -3.47
C LEU A 4 3.53 21.54 -2.11
N ASP A 5 4.83 21.70 -1.84
CA ASP A 5 5.34 22.04 -0.52
C ASP A 5 5.26 23.52 -0.14
N SER A 6 4.80 24.41 -1.01
CA SER A 6 4.60 25.80 -0.62
C SER A 6 3.41 26.44 -1.32
N GLY A 7 2.46 26.90 -0.53
CA GLY A 7 1.36 27.76 -1.00
C GLY A 7 0.16 27.06 -1.64
N HIS A 8 0.16 25.73 -1.74
CA HIS A 8 -0.95 24.95 -2.30
C HIS A 8 -1.86 24.39 -1.21
N ASP A 9 -3.16 24.40 -1.46
CA ASP A 9 -4.20 23.83 -0.60
C ASP A 9 -4.02 22.33 -0.26
N ASN A 10 -3.16 21.63 -0.98
CA ASN A 10 -2.84 20.22 -0.81
C ASN A 10 -1.38 19.96 -0.40
N CYS A 11 -0.62 21.00 -0.04
CA CYS A 11 0.71 20.82 0.55
C CYS A 11 0.59 20.08 1.89
N TRP A 12 1.68 19.43 2.32
CA TRP A 12 1.66 18.59 3.51
C TRP A 12 1.21 19.34 4.76
N ALA A 13 1.68 20.56 4.97
CA ALA A 13 1.32 21.36 6.15
C ALA A 13 -0.21 21.57 6.28
N VAL A 14 -0.90 21.78 5.16
CA VAL A 14 -2.36 21.96 5.10
C VAL A 14 -3.09 20.61 5.11
N ARG A 15 -2.52 19.59 4.52
CA ARG A 15 -3.11 18.26 4.34
C ARG A 15 -2.97 17.34 5.55
N LYS A 16 -1.90 17.51 6.35
CA LYS A 16 -1.59 16.67 7.52
C LYS A 16 -2.81 16.46 8.45
N PRO A 17 -3.53 17.49 8.91
CA PRO A 17 -4.69 17.28 9.79
C PRO A 17 -5.79 16.42 9.16
N ARG A 18 -6.03 16.60 7.85
CA ARG A 18 -7.04 15.82 7.11
C ARG A 18 -6.62 14.36 6.98
N LEU A 19 -5.33 14.11 6.69
CA LEU A 19 -4.82 12.74 6.61
C LEU A 19 -4.88 12.04 7.95
N LEU A 20 -4.48 12.70 9.04
CA LEU A 20 -4.58 12.14 10.39
C LEU A 20 -6.03 11.82 10.77
N ALA A 21 -6.97 12.71 10.45
CA ALA A 21 -8.39 12.46 10.67
C ALA A 21 -8.87 11.24 9.85
N SER A 22 -8.43 11.12 8.60
CA SER A 22 -8.74 9.97 7.74
C SER A 22 -8.22 8.66 8.32
N LEU A 23 -6.96 8.62 8.74
CA LEU A 23 -6.33 7.44 9.33
C LEU A 23 -7.03 7.01 10.64
N ARG A 24 -7.33 7.97 11.52
CA ARG A 24 -8.06 7.69 12.76
C ARG A 24 -9.49 7.20 12.52
N SER A 25 -10.19 7.82 11.56
CA SER A 25 -11.57 7.43 11.19
C SER A 25 -11.64 6.06 10.52
N ALA A 26 -10.62 5.66 9.78
CA ALA A 26 -10.58 4.36 9.11
C ALA A 26 -10.50 3.18 10.09
N GLY A 27 -9.90 3.38 11.27
CA GLY A 27 -9.89 2.38 12.36
C GLY A 27 -9.19 1.06 12.00
N PHE A 28 -8.32 1.05 10.99
CA PHE A 28 -7.66 -0.16 10.48
C PHE A 28 -6.70 -0.76 11.51
N ASP A 29 -6.48 -2.06 11.40
CA ASP A 29 -5.53 -2.79 12.25
C ASP A 29 -4.14 -2.82 11.63
N VAL A 30 -4.08 -2.93 10.31
CA VAL A 30 -2.86 -2.93 9.48
C VAL A 30 -3.11 -2.11 8.22
N ALA A 31 -2.15 -1.31 7.79
CA ALA A 31 -2.24 -0.51 6.56
C ALA A 31 -0.92 -0.45 5.78
N GLY A 32 -1.03 -0.31 4.46
CA GLY A 32 0.05 0.08 3.56
C GLY A 32 -0.04 1.57 3.21
N LEU A 33 1.08 2.26 3.25
CA LEU A 33 1.21 3.68 2.94
C LEU A 33 2.15 3.86 1.74
N GLN A 34 1.85 4.80 0.85
CA GLN A 34 2.68 5.14 -0.31
C GLN A 34 3.04 6.62 -0.32
N GLU A 35 4.14 6.96 -1.00
CA GLU A 35 4.64 8.33 -1.19
C GLU A 35 4.93 9.10 0.11
N VAL A 36 5.42 8.40 1.13
CA VAL A 36 5.70 8.99 2.44
C VAL A 36 7.10 9.59 2.46
N ASN A 37 7.21 10.93 2.42
CA ASN A 37 8.51 11.59 2.54
C ASN A 37 8.99 11.62 3.99
N SER A 38 10.26 11.99 4.20
CA SER A 38 10.91 11.96 5.52
C SER A 38 10.20 12.86 6.55
N ARG A 39 9.59 13.96 6.13
CA ARG A 39 8.79 14.83 7.00
C ARG A 39 7.49 14.14 7.41
N MET A 40 6.80 13.51 6.45
CA MET A 40 5.58 12.74 6.75
C MET A 40 5.87 11.57 7.68
N GLN A 41 6.99 10.86 7.49
CA GLN A 41 7.40 9.76 8.38
C GLN A 41 7.54 10.24 9.83
N ARG A 42 8.23 11.35 10.06
CA ARG A 42 8.36 11.95 11.40
C ARG A 42 7.01 12.35 11.98
N ASP A 43 6.23 13.12 11.21
CA ASP A 43 4.94 13.63 11.66
C ASP A 43 3.95 12.49 11.98
N LEU A 44 3.89 11.43 11.16
CA LEU A 44 3.05 10.27 11.41
C LEU A 44 3.49 9.50 12.65
N THR A 45 4.81 9.32 12.83
CA THR A 45 5.36 8.65 14.01
C THR A 45 5.11 9.45 15.29
N GLU A 46 5.23 10.76 15.25
CA GLU A 46 4.95 11.65 16.38
C GLU A 46 3.46 11.63 16.75
N GLU A 47 2.57 11.75 15.78
CA GLU A 47 1.12 11.90 15.99
C GLU A 47 0.39 10.59 16.30
N LEU A 48 0.86 9.46 15.79
CA LEU A 48 0.19 8.16 15.87
C LEU A 48 1.06 7.08 16.52
N GLY A 49 2.32 7.38 16.84
CA GLY A 49 3.27 6.40 17.35
C GLY A 49 2.94 5.82 18.73
N ASN A 50 2.01 6.42 19.50
CA ASN A 50 1.52 5.82 20.73
C ASN A 50 0.63 4.58 20.47
N GLU A 51 -0.12 4.60 19.38
CA GLU A 51 -1.09 3.54 19.03
C GLU A 51 -0.54 2.60 17.96
N TYR A 52 0.22 3.14 16.99
CA TYR A 52 0.71 2.39 15.83
C TYR A 52 2.23 2.27 15.82
N SER A 53 2.70 1.16 15.25
CA SER A 53 4.08 1.00 14.80
C SER A 53 4.17 1.22 13.31
N PHE A 54 5.32 1.74 12.88
CA PHE A 54 5.61 2.03 11.48
C PHE A 54 6.91 1.35 11.07
N TRP A 55 6.94 0.89 9.84
CA TRP A 55 8.17 0.57 9.16
C TRP A 55 8.13 1.14 7.75
N PHE A 56 9.13 1.94 7.41
CA PHE A 56 9.22 2.61 6.12
C PHE A 56 10.40 2.06 5.31
N PHE A 57 10.21 1.96 4.01
CA PHE A 57 11.22 1.61 3.03
C PHE A 57 11.19 2.62 1.89
N SER A 58 12.31 3.31 1.67
CA SER A 58 12.52 4.18 0.50
C SER A 58 13.27 3.42 -0.59
N PRO A 59 12.75 3.33 -1.82
CA PRO A 59 13.46 2.70 -2.92
C PRO A 59 14.60 3.58 -3.47
N TYR A 60 14.84 4.76 -2.91
CA TYR A 60 15.83 5.71 -3.39
C TYR A 60 17.21 5.57 -2.74
N SER A 61 17.36 4.70 -1.77
CA SER A 61 18.64 4.41 -1.13
C SER A 61 18.84 2.92 -0.87
N GLN A 62 20.10 2.47 -0.83
CA GLN A 62 20.44 1.06 -0.63
C GLN A 62 20.06 0.54 0.76
N ASN A 63 20.08 1.39 1.77
CA ASN A 63 19.66 1.04 3.14
C ASN A 63 18.14 1.14 3.37
N GLY A 64 17.37 1.56 2.35
CA GLY A 64 15.92 1.70 2.43
C GLY A 64 15.43 2.93 3.20
N GLU A 65 16.30 3.86 3.57
CA GLU A 65 15.94 5.10 4.26
C GLU A 65 15.76 6.27 3.28
N GLY A 66 14.88 7.20 3.60
CA GLY A 66 14.72 8.45 2.84
C GLY A 66 13.29 8.73 2.37
N ASP A 67 13.20 9.53 1.33
CA ASP A 67 11.96 10.04 0.77
C ASP A 67 11.23 9.04 -0.14
N LYS A 68 9.99 9.37 -0.49
CA LYS A 68 9.10 8.53 -1.33
C LYS A 68 8.98 7.10 -0.84
N ALA A 69 8.99 6.93 0.48
CA ALA A 69 8.91 5.63 1.10
C ALA A 69 7.52 4.99 0.90
N HIS A 70 7.53 3.67 0.94
CA HIS A 70 6.35 2.85 1.23
C HIS A 70 6.39 2.51 2.71
N GLY A 71 5.23 2.33 3.32
CA GLY A 71 5.18 2.05 4.75
C GLY A 71 4.20 0.96 5.09
N ILE A 72 4.55 0.17 6.11
CA ILE A 72 3.64 -0.71 6.81
C ILE A 72 3.36 -0.09 8.17
N MET A 73 2.09 0.10 8.49
CA MET A 73 1.58 0.67 9.72
C MET A 73 0.64 -0.35 10.36
N PHE A 74 0.78 -0.62 11.66
CA PHE A 74 -0.05 -1.58 12.36
C PHE A 74 -0.28 -1.20 13.82
N LYS A 75 -1.43 -1.59 14.39
CA LYS A 75 -1.76 -1.37 15.82
C LYS A 75 -0.83 -2.15 16.72
N LYS A 76 -0.13 -1.47 17.62
CA LYS A 76 0.78 -2.06 18.62
C LYS A 76 0.05 -2.98 19.60
N SER A 77 -1.21 -2.69 19.90
CA SER A 77 -2.04 -3.50 20.79
C SER A 77 -2.40 -4.85 20.18
N LEU A 78 -2.46 -4.95 18.85
CA LEU A 78 -2.92 -6.15 18.15
C LEU A 78 -1.80 -6.98 17.55
N PHE A 79 -0.69 -6.37 17.11
CA PHE A 79 0.34 -7.06 16.36
C PHE A 79 1.75 -6.84 16.87
N ASP A 80 2.58 -7.88 16.70
CA ASP A 80 4.03 -7.81 16.72
C ASP A 80 4.56 -8.00 15.29
N MET A 81 5.55 -7.23 14.89
CA MET A 81 6.30 -7.46 13.66
C MET A 81 7.47 -8.40 13.95
N LEU A 82 7.44 -9.60 13.36
CA LEU A 82 8.44 -10.64 13.59
C LEU A 82 9.61 -10.56 12.60
N GLU A 83 9.31 -10.27 11.36
CA GLU A 83 10.27 -10.23 10.26
C GLU A 83 9.96 -9.05 9.36
N ARG A 84 10.98 -8.48 8.72
CA ARG A 84 10.86 -7.41 7.73
C ARG A 84 11.87 -7.60 6.61
N SER A 85 11.46 -7.29 5.39
CA SER A 85 12.31 -7.32 4.20
C SER A 85 11.82 -6.31 3.18
N PHE A 86 12.65 -6.00 2.21
CA PHE A 86 12.30 -5.09 1.12
C PHE A 86 13.02 -5.51 -0.17
N PHE A 87 12.55 -4.98 -1.28
CA PHE A 87 13.11 -5.25 -2.60
C PHE A 87 12.87 -4.08 -3.55
N TRP A 88 13.68 -3.99 -4.60
CA TRP A 88 13.47 -3.07 -5.70
C TRP A 88 12.73 -3.75 -6.84
N ILE A 89 11.82 -3.00 -7.49
CA ILE A 89 11.15 -3.43 -8.72
C ILE A 89 12.14 -3.24 -9.88
N SER A 90 12.99 -4.21 -10.09
CA SER A 90 14.03 -4.22 -11.12
C SER A 90 14.50 -5.65 -11.39
N ASP A 91 15.39 -5.81 -12.36
CA ASP A 91 16.01 -7.10 -12.62
C ASP A 91 17.04 -7.50 -11.54
N THR A 92 17.43 -6.54 -10.68
CA THR A 92 18.30 -6.74 -9.52
C THR A 92 17.59 -6.34 -8.23
N PRO A 93 16.63 -7.14 -7.74
CA PRO A 93 15.74 -6.74 -6.65
C PRO A 93 16.43 -6.53 -5.29
N ASP A 94 17.67 -6.97 -5.13
CA ASP A 94 18.46 -6.81 -3.91
C ASP A 94 19.36 -5.55 -3.94
N VAL A 95 19.37 -4.82 -5.05
CA VAL A 95 20.22 -3.63 -5.25
C VAL A 95 19.34 -2.43 -5.56
N CYS A 96 19.70 -1.27 -4.96
CA CYS A 96 19.04 0.00 -5.26
C CYS A 96 19.20 0.36 -6.74
N SER A 97 18.25 -0.07 -7.53
CA SER A 97 18.28 0.02 -8.99
C SER A 97 16.99 0.60 -9.53
N LEU A 98 17.02 0.95 -10.82
CA LEU A 98 15.88 1.48 -11.53
C LEU A 98 15.05 0.34 -12.12
N ALA A 99 13.73 0.48 -12.08
CA ALA A 99 12.85 -0.32 -12.90
C ALA A 99 13.11 0.01 -14.37
N ASP A 100 13.24 -1.02 -15.21
CA ASP A 100 13.28 -0.84 -16.65
C ASP A 100 11.86 -0.57 -17.16
N VAL A 101 11.55 0.68 -17.32
CA VAL A 101 10.23 1.16 -17.76
C VAL A 101 10.25 1.70 -19.20
N GLY A 102 11.31 1.39 -19.97
CA GLY A 102 11.51 1.88 -21.33
C GLY A 102 12.06 3.32 -21.39
N PRO A 103 12.10 3.92 -22.57
CA PRO A 103 12.88 5.14 -22.82
C PRO A 103 12.41 6.39 -22.07
N ASN A 104 11.24 6.39 -21.48
CA ASN A 104 10.61 7.57 -20.90
C ASN A 104 10.54 7.59 -19.37
N GLY A 105 11.21 6.70 -18.65
CA GLY A 105 11.10 6.72 -17.21
C GLY A 105 12.14 5.92 -16.44
N ASN A 106 12.88 6.62 -15.62
CA ASN A 106 13.76 6.02 -14.63
C ASN A 106 13.08 6.10 -13.26
N TYR A 107 12.27 5.11 -12.93
CA TYR A 107 11.64 5.07 -11.62
C TYR A 107 12.38 4.12 -10.69
N ARG A 108 12.66 4.59 -9.47
CA ARG A 108 12.95 3.69 -8.36
C ARG A 108 11.64 3.34 -7.68
N ARG A 109 11.29 2.08 -7.77
CA ARG A 109 10.10 1.51 -7.13
C ARG A 109 10.51 0.25 -6.38
N GLY A 110 9.70 -0.15 -5.41
CA GLY A 110 9.98 -1.33 -4.62
C GLY A 110 8.79 -1.73 -3.78
N GLY A 111 9.02 -2.71 -2.94
CA GLY A 111 8.05 -3.16 -1.94
C GLY A 111 8.73 -3.41 -0.61
N CYS A 112 8.00 -3.14 0.46
CA CYS A 112 8.37 -3.55 1.81
C CYS A 112 7.45 -4.68 2.28
N CYS A 113 8.02 -5.64 3.01
CA CYS A 113 7.31 -6.82 3.46
C CYS A 113 7.49 -6.99 4.98
N ALA A 114 6.46 -7.49 5.64
CA ALA A 114 6.51 -7.83 7.05
C ALA A 114 5.79 -9.14 7.33
N VAL A 115 6.30 -9.92 8.27
CA VAL A 115 5.54 -10.96 8.96
C VAL A 115 5.00 -10.37 10.25
N LEU A 116 3.68 -10.30 10.34
CA LEU A 116 2.97 -9.82 11.53
C LEU A 116 2.35 -11.00 12.27
N ARG A 117 2.42 -10.96 13.60
CA ARG A 117 1.76 -11.92 14.50
C ARG A 117 0.65 -11.21 15.27
N HIS A 118 -0.56 -11.69 15.16
CA HIS A 118 -1.67 -11.24 16.00
C HIS A 118 -1.49 -11.73 17.44
N LYS A 119 -1.48 -10.81 18.40
CA LYS A 119 -1.10 -11.10 19.78
C LYS A 119 -2.08 -12.04 20.50
N ALA A 120 -3.38 -11.87 20.26
CA ALA A 120 -4.39 -12.65 20.96
C ALA A 120 -4.51 -14.08 20.43
N SER A 121 -4.50 -14.29 19.11
CA SER A 121 -4.64 -15.63 18.52
C SER A 121 -3.30 -16.32 18.27
N GLY A 122 -2.20 -15.57 18.20
CA GLY A 122 -0.90 -16.09 17.79
C GLY A 122 -0.75 -16.30 16.29
N GLU A 123 -1.81 -16.11 15.51
CA GLU A 123 -1.80 -16.25 14.06
C GLU A 123 -0.86 -15.26 13.39
N ARG A 124 -0.34 -15.66 12.25
CA ARG A 124 0.63 -14.86 11.50
C ARG A 124 0.11 -14.60 10.10
N LEU A 125 0.45 -13.44 9.59
CA LEU A 125 0.21 -13.05 8.21
C LEU A 125 1.48 -12.45 7.60
N PHE A 126 1.58 -12.53 6.29
CA PHE A 126 2.58 -11.85 5.49
C PHE A 126 1.94 -10.67 4.77
N LEU A 127 2.51 -9.49 4.92
CA LEU A 127 2.07 -8.27 4.25
C LEU A 127 3.18 -7.73 3.37
N MET A 128 2.84 -7.41 2.13
CA MET A 128 3.67 -6.68 1.18
C MET A 128 2.99 -5.38 0.83
N CYS A 129 3.67 -4.25 1.03
CA CYS A 129 3.22 -2.92 0.62
C CYS A 129 4.10 -2.40 -0.51
N THR A 130 3.50 -1.89 -1.56
CA THR A 130 4.21 -1.41 -2.75
C THR A 130 3.60 -0.13 -3.32
N HIS A 131 4.40 0.52 -4.18
CA HIS A 131 3.93 1.50 -5.15
C HIS A 131 4.54 1.13 -6.50
N ALA A 132 3.73 0.57 -7.38
CA ALA A 132 4.18 0.04 -8.67
C ALA A 132 4.57 1.16 -9.66
N CYS A 133 5.13 0.78 -10.79
CA CYS A 133 5.55 1.74 -11.81
C CYS A 133 4.34 2.41 -12.47
N PHE A 134 4.45 3.70 -12.75
CA PHE A 134 3.39 4.48 -13.41
C PHE A 134 3.09 4.02 -14.84
N ASN A 135 3.93 3.20 -15.45
CA ASN A 135 3.74 2.70 -16.80
C ASN A 135 3.14 1.29 -16.79
N LYS A 136 2.10 1.05 -17.58
CA LYS A 136 1.36 -0.23 -17.64
C LYS A 136 2.20 -1.41 -18.12
N ALA A 137 3.10 -1.21 -19.08
CA ALA A 137 3.90 -2.28 -19.65
C ALA A 137 4.91 -2.90 -18.67
N PRO A 138 5.72 -2.12 -17.94
CA PRO A 138 6.60 -2.68 -16.90
C PRO A 138 5.86 -3.42 -15.80
N ASN A 139 4.67 -2.98 -15.41
CA ASN A 139 3.92 -3.65 -14.35
C ASN A 139 3.58 -5.09 -14.71
N ALA A 140 3.24 -5.39 -15.98
CA ALA A 140 3.04 -6.76 -16.44
C ALA A 140 4.34 -7.59 -16.35
N ARG A 141 5.48 -7.01 -16.75
CA ARG A 141 6.81 -7.67 -16.66
C ARG A 141 7.15 -7.99 -15.20
N TYR A 142 6.89 -7.06 -14.28
CA TYR A 142 7.28 -7.22 -12.88
C TYR A 142 6.24 -7.95 -12.01
N ALA A 143 5.07 -8.32 -12.53
CA ALA A 143 4.09 -9.10 -11.76
C ALA A 143 4.69 -10.42 -11.23
N LEU A 144 5.50 -11.11 -12.03
CA LEU A 144 6.22 -12.32 -11.60
C LEU A 144 7.29 -12.03 -10.53
N LEU A 145 7.86 -10.82 -10.50
CA LEU A 145 8.81 -10.44 -9.45
C LEU A 145 8.13 -10.39 -8.10
N TYR A 146 6.93 -9.80 -7.99
CA TYR A 146 6.19 -9.77 -6.73
C TYR A 146 5.91 -11.18 -6.20
N ARG A 147 5.52 -12.09 -7.08
CA ARG A 147 5.34 -13.51 -6.72
C ARG A 147 6.63 -14.11 -6.20
N ARG A 148 7.77 -13.96 -6.90
CA ARG A 148 9.08 -14.47 -6.46
C ARG A 148 9.51 -13.88 -5.11
N MET A 149 9.23 -12.60 -4.86
CA MET A 149 9.55 -11.97 -3.57
C MET A 149 8.62 -12.45 -2.46
N GLU A 150 7.35 -12.69 -2.74
CA GLU A 150 6.45 -13.33 -1.77
C GLU A 150 6.93 -14.75 -1.43
N GLU A 151 7.21 -15.59 -2.41
CA GLU A 151 7.71 -16.95 -2.21
C GLU A 151 9.06 -16.97 -1.43
N ARG A 152 9.93 -15.99 -1.68
CA ARG A 152 11.22 -15.84 -1.01
C ARG A 152 11.12 -15.42 0.45
N PHE A 153 10.24 -14.45 0.75
CA PHE A 153 10.12 -13.86 2.08
C PHE A 153 9.03 -14.52 2.93
N ASN A 154 8.02 -15.12 2.32
CA ASN A 154 6.96 -15.87 2.99
C ASN A 154 7.24 -17.38 2.98
N THR A 155 8.40 -17.77 3.49
CA THR A 155 8.86 -19.19 3.49
C THR A 155 7.92 -20.15 4.21
N LYS A 156 7.11 -19.64 5.14
CA LYS A 156 6.12 -20.41 5.90
C LYS A 156 4.77 -20.50 5.23
N ARG A 157 4.61 -19.92 4.04
CA ARG A 157 3.35 -19.87 3.28
C ARG A 157 2.16 -19.34 4.10
N LEU A 158 2.41 -18.33 4.89
CA LEU A 158 1.39 -17.66 5.68
C LEU A 158 0.33 -17.02 4.77
N PRO A 159 -0.90 -16.81 5.25
CA PRO A 159 -1.85 -15.94 4.58
C PRO A 159 -1.17 -14.63 4.18
N SER A 160 -1.24 -14.28 2.90
CA SER A 160 -0.45 -13.19 2.35
C SER A 160 -1.31 -12.13 1.71
N PHE A 161 -0.89 -10.87 1.91
CA PHE A 161 -1.56 -9.70 1.39
C PHE A 161 -0.56 -8.84 0.62
N LEU A 162 -0.93 -8.42 -0.59
CA LEU A 162 -0.21 -7.42 -1.37
C LEU A 162 -1.11 -6.18 -1.48
N VAL A 163 -0.65 -5.06 -0.95
CA VAL A 163 -1.43 -3.82 -0.89
C VAL A 163 -0.66 -2.64 -1.47
N GLY A 164 -1.37 -1.71 -2.07
CA GLY A 164 -0.80 -0.45 -2.51
C GLY A 164 -1.34 0.08 -3.83
N ASP A 165 -0.72 1.17 -4.27
CA ASP A 165 -0.95 1.76 -5.58
C ASP A 165 -0.23 0.92 -6.66
N MET A 166 -1.02 0.18 -7.43
CA MET A 166 -0.50 -0.66 -8.52
C MET A 166 -0.34 0.10 -9.84
N ASN A 167 -0.75 1.37 -9.89
CA ASN A 167 -0.69 2.20 -11.10
C ASN A 167 -1.26 1.51 -12.36
N THR A 168 -2.25 0.66 -12.18
CA THR A 168 -2.87 -0.12 -13.24
C THR A 168 -4.33 -0.40 -12.91
N THR A 169 -5.19 -0.48 -13.92
CA THR A 169 -6.61 -0.79 -13.76
C THR A 169 -6.87 -2.29 -13.81
N PRO A 170 -8.02 -2.79 -13.33
CA PRO A 170 -8.32 -4.23 -13.23
C PRO A 170 -8.26 -5.00 -14.54
N ASP A 171 -8.50 -4.33 -15.66
CA ASP A 171 -8.59 -4.91 -17.01
C ASP A 171 -7.24 -5.04 -17.72
N THR A 172 -6.16 -4.57 -17.12
CA THR A 172 -4.84 -4.59 -17.76
C THR A 172 -4.14 -5.94 -17.64
N PRO A 173 -3.20 -6.26 -18.56
CA PRO A 173 -2.39 -7.48 -18.45
C PRO A 173 -1.64 -7.60 -17.12
N ALA A 174 -1.19 -6.50 -16.53
CA ALA A 174 -0.54 -6.49 -15.22
C ALA A 174 -1.48 -7.00 -14.13
N SER A 175 -2.71 -6.47 -14.05
CA SER A 175 -3.71 -6.90 -13.07
C SER A 175 -4.15 -8.34 -13.29
N VAL A 176 -4.23 -8.79 -14.54
CA VAL A 176 -4.48 -10.21 -14.86
C VAL A 176 -3.37 -11.08 -14.27
N SER A 177 -2.10 -10.73 -14.51
CA SER A 177 -0.96 -11.48 -13.96
C SER A 177 -0.91 -11.48 -12.43
N PHE A 178 -1.28 -10.40 -11.77
CA PHE A 178 -1.43 -10.41 -10.30
C PHE A 178 -2.51 -11.40 -9.86
N ARG A 179 -3.67 -11.42 -10.53
CA ARG A 179 -4.79 -12.33 -10.19
C ARG A 179 -4.55 -13.80 -10.50
N GLU A 180 -3.55 -14.14 -11.29
CA GLU A 180 -3.10 -15.54 -11.45
C GLU A 180 -2.48 -16.11 -10.18
N TYR A 181 -2.02 -15.27 -9.27
CA TYR A 181 -1.35 -15.70 -8.05
C TYR A 181 -2.09 -15.29 -6.77
N TRP A 182 -2.62 -14.07 -6.72
CA TRP A 182 -3.47 -13.56 -5.65
C TRP A 182 -4.92 -13.43 -6.10
N ARG A 183 -5.81 -13.25 -5.16
CA ARG A 183 -7.20 -12.88 -5.41
C ARG A 183 -7.41 -11.44 -5.01
N ASP A 184 -8.17 -10.70 -5.79
CA ASP A 184 -8.52 -9.31 -5.48
C ASP A 184 -9.57 -9.28 -4.36
N ALA A 185 -9.30 -8.58 -3.27
CA ALA A 185 -10.24 -8.45 -2.17
C ALA A 185 -11.55 -7.75 -2.60
N PHE A 186 -11.49 -6.87 -3.60
CA PHE A 186 -12.68 -6.29 -4.20
C PHE A 186 -13.60 -7.36 -4.78
N ASP A 187 -13.07 -8.32 -5.52
CA ASP A 187 -13.87 -9.38 -6.17
C ASP A 187 -14.38 -10.44 -5.16
N LEU A 188 -13.69 -10.59 -4.02
CA LEU A 188 -14.04 -11.58 -2.98
C LEU A 188 -15.02 -11.05 -1.94
N ALA A 189 -15.13 -9.74 -1.77
CA ALA A 189 -15.90 -9.15 -0.70
C ALA A 189 -17.40 -9.48 -0.81
N LEU A 190 -17.99 -9.85 0.30
CA LEU A 190 -19.44 -10.12 0.39
C LEU A 190 -20.26 -8.82 0.31
N SER A 191 -19.67 -7.69 0.66
CA SER A 191 -20.30 -6.36 0.57
C SER A 191 -19.30 -5.28 0.18
N HIS A 192 -19.82 -4.24 -0.46
CA HIS A 192 -19.01 -3.10 -0.93
C HIS A 192 -19.61 -1.80 -0.43
N GLU A 193 -18.73 -0.85 -0.06
CA GLU A 193 -19.09 0.50 0.30
C GLU A 193 -18.23 1.52 -0.46
N GLY A 194 -18.85 2.57 -0.97
CA GLY A 194 -18.19 3.65 -1.69
C GLY A 194 -17.98 3.36 -3.18
N PRO A 195 -17.28 4.26 -3.89
CA PRO A 195 -17.04 4.13 -5.32
C PRO A 195 -16.02 3.02 -5.63
N SER A 196 -16.06 2.52 -6.87
CA SER A 196 -15.00 1.60 -7.35
C SER A 196 -13.69 2.31 -7.69
N GLY A 197 -13.75 3.55 -8.16
CA GLY A 197 -12.56 4.35 -8.47
C GLY A 197 -11.83 4.81 -7.22
N THR A 198 -10.51 4.69 -7.19
CA THR A 198 -9.68 5.04 -6.02
C THR A 198 -8.86 6.31 -6.22
N TYR A 199 -8.46 6.63 -7.45
CA TYR A 199 -7.74 7.86 -7.77
C TYR A 199 -8.72 9.02 -7.97
N ASN A 200 -8.64 10.06 -7.14
CA ASN A 200 -9.54 11.22 -7.18
C ASN A 200 -8.89 12.50 -7.69
N ALA A 201 -7.56 12.57 -7.76
CA ALA A 201 -6.79 13.75 -8.18
C ALA A 201 -7.20 15.06 -7.46
N TYR A 202 -7.72 14.96 -6.23
CA TYR A 202 -8.35 16.07 -5.47
C TYR A 202 -9.57 16.73 -6.14
N LYS A 203 -10.11 16.15 -7.22
CA LYS A 203 -11.15 16.76 -8.07
C LYS A 203 -12.38 15.88 -8.25
N TYR A 204 -12.21 14.57 -8.23
CA TYR A 204 -13.25 13.62 -8.62
C TYR A 204 -13.87 12.94 -7.39
N PRO A 205 -15.09 13.33 -6.96
CA PRO A 205 -15.70 12.81 -5.74
C PRO A 205 -16.09 11.33 -5.80
N SER A 206 -16.21 10.77 -7.00
CA SER A 206 -16.49 9.35 -7.21
C SER A 206 -15.23 8.53 -7.56
N GLY A 207 -14.06 9.17 -7.57
CA GLY A 207 -12.84 8.58 -8.12
C GLY A 207 -12.92 8.41 -9.65
N ARG A 208 -11.79 8.13 -10.26
CA ARG A 208 -11.69 7.77 -11.68
C ARG A 208 -11.34 6.31 -11.81
N ASP A 209 -10.07 6.02 -11.78
CA ASP A 209 -9.50 4.70 -12.00
C ASP A 209 -9.35 3.97 -10.67
N ARG A 210 -9.64 2.68 -10.63
CA ARG A 210 -9.27 1.82 -9.51
C ARG A 210 -7.85 1.35 -9.73
N ILE A 211 -6.90 1.94 -9.02
CA ILE A 211 -5.46 1.66 -9.12
C ILE A 211 -4.84 1.27 -7.79
N ASP A 212 -5.58 1.41 -6.70
CA ASP A 212 -5.22 0.92 -5.37
C ASP A 212 -5.89 -0.43 -5.13
N PHE A 213 -5.10 -1.42 -4.70
CA PHE A 213 -5.56 -2.79 -4.54
C PHE A 213 -5.20 -3.36 -3.18
N ILE A 214 -6.04 -4.29 -2.76
CA ILE A 214 -5.78 -5.24 -1.69
C ILE A 214 -5.91 -6.63 -2.33
N TYR A 215 -4.80 -7.26 -2.61
CA TYR A 215 -4.76 -8.64 -3.04
C TYR A 215 -4.52 -9.54 -1.84
N CYS A 216 -5.13 -10.72 -1.83
CA CYS A 216 -4.97 -11.70 -0.76
C CYS A 216 -4.77 -13.11 -1.30
N ARG A 217 -4.06 -13.94 -0.52
CA ARG A 217 -3.78 -15.34 -0.82
C ARG A 217 -3.62 -16.13 0.47
N GLY A 218 -4.06 -17.38 0.45
CA GLY A 218 -3.96 -18.33 1.56
C GLY A 218 -5.25 -19.08 1.77
N GLU A 219 -5.15 -20.28 2.32
CA GLU A 219 -6.32 -21.02 2.79
C GLU A 219 -6.95 -20.30 3.98
N GLY A 220 -8.25 -20.38 4.16
CA GLY A 220 -8.96 -19.72 5.24
C GLY A 220 -9.10 -18.20 5.13
N VAL A 221 -8.56 -17.56 4.09
CA VAL A 221 -8.73 -16.11 3.87
C VAL A 221 -10.11 -15.84 3.26
N ALA A 222 -10.98 -15.20 4.03
CA ALA A 222 -12.29 -14.72 3.59
C ALA A 222 -12.38 -13.20 3.73
N VAL A 223 -12.91 -12.53 2.71
CA VAL A 223 -13.13 -11.08 2.70
C VAL A 223 -14.60 -10.79 2.96
N GLU A 224 -14.90 -10.20 4.10
CA GLU A 224 -16.27 -9.91 4.54
C GLU A 224 -16.80 -8.62 3.89
N SER A 225 -15.96 -7.59 3.82
CA SER A 225 -16.34 -6.33 3.19
C SER A 225 -15.15 -5.64 2.55
N TYR A 226 -15.43 -4.81 1.54
CA TYR A 226 -14.49 -3.90 0.91
C TYR A 226 -15.08 -2.49 0.93
N ARG A 227 -14.25 -1.52 1.28
CA ARG A 227 -14.66 -0.12 1.34
C ARG A 227 -13.64 0.76 0.64
N CYS A 228 -14.14 1.64 -0.23
CA CYS A 228 -13.42 2.80 -0.72
C CYS A 228 -14.05 4.05 -0.09
N ALA A 229 -13.28 4.83 0.68
CA ALA A 229 -13.82 5.90 1.50
C ALA A 229 -13.58 7.30 0.90
N PRO A 230 -14.55 7.88 0.14
CA PRO A 230 -14.43 9.21 -0.47
C PRO A 230 -14.75 10.33 0.52
N THR A 231 -14.23 10.23 1.75
CA THR A 231 -14.56 11.16 2.84
C THR A 231 -13.85 12.50 2.68
N LEU A 232 -14.60 13.57 2.80
CA LEU A 232 -14.08 14.93 2.88
C LEU A 232 -13.84 15.32 4.34
N TYR A 233 -12.67 15.90 4.58
CA TYR A 233 -12.30 16.47 5.86
C TYR A 233 -12.16 17.99 5.67
N SER A 234 -13.00 18.76 6.38
CA SER A 234 -13.11 20.22 6.17
C SER A 234 -13.34 20.59 4.69
N GLY A 235 -14.25 19.84 4.02
CA GLY A 235 -14.63 20.09 2.63
C GLY A 235 -13.61 19.69 1.58
N ARG A 236 -12.52 18.98 1.96
CA ARG A 236 -11.44 18.58 1.03
C ARG A 236 -11.00 17.13 1.26
N PHE A 237 -10.47 16.51 0.22
CA PHE A 237 -9.87 15.16 0.34
C PHE A 237 -8.53 15.20 1.10
N ALA A 238 -8.27 14.13 1.83
CA ALA A 238 -7.02 13.95 2.57
C ALA A 238 -5.84 13.59 1.66
N SER A 239 -6.12 12.93 0.53
CA SER A 239 -5.16 12.51 -0.49
C SER A 239 -5.81 12.61 -1.87
N ASP A 240 -5.02 12.58 -2.93
CA ASP A 240 -5.46 12.40 -4.31
C ASP A 240 -5.91 10.96 -4.62
N HIS A 241 -5.74 10.06 -3.65
CA HIS A 241 -6.34 8.74 -3.64
C HIS A 241 -7.31 8.61 -2.47
N PHE A 242 -8.35 7.80 -2.63
CA PHE A 242 -9.19 7.38 -1.52
C PHE A 242 -8.53 6.22 -0.78
N PRO A 243 -8.61 6.16 0.56
CA PRO A 243 -8.22 4.97 1.27
C PRO A 243 -9.16 3.82 0.93
N VAL A 244 -8.57 2.66 0.65
CA VAL A 244 -9.28 1.41 0.49
C VAL A 244 -9.03 0.49 1.67
N SER A 245 -10.04 -0.22 2.11
CA SER A 245 -9.93 -1.17 3.22
C SER A 245 -10.76 -2.42 2.96
N ALA A 246 -10.36 -3.52 3.59
CA ALA A 246 -11.11 -4.75 3.61
C ALA A 246 -11.16 -5.31 5.03
N VAL A 247 -12.30 -5.85 5.42
CA VAL A 247 -12.41 -6.68 6.61
C VAL A 247 -12.16 -8.11 6.20
N VAL A 248 -11.15 -8.71 6.79
CA VAL A 248 -10.66 -10.04 6.42
C VAL A 248 -10.65 -10.93 7.64
N ARG A 249 -11.23 -12.14 7.48
CA ARG A 249 -11.08 -13.22 8.43
C ARG A 249 -10.01 -14.19 7.93
N ILE A 250 -9.14 -14.60 8.83
CA ILE A 250 -8.14 -15.64 8.64
C ILE A 250 -8.51 -16.76 9.62
N GLY A 251 -8.79 -17.95 9.09
CA GLY A 251 -9.25 -19.07 9.88
C GLY A 251 -8.56 -20.37 9.53
#